data_3c793a0dc40fd1fdcbae6bd668045750
#
_entry.id   3c793a0dc40fd1fdcbae6bd668045750
#
_cell.length_a   1.000
_cell.length_b   1.000
_cell.length_c   1.000
_cell.angle_alpha   90.00
_cell.angle_beta   90.00
_cell.angle_gamma   90.00
#
_symmetry.space_group_name_H-M   'P 1'
#
loop_
_entity.id
_entity.type
_entity.pdbx_description
1 polymer ?
#
loop_
_entity_poly.entity_id
_entity_poly.type
_entity_poly.pdbx_seq_one_letter_code
_entity_poly.pdbx_strand_id
1 'polypeptide(L)' 'VTTPRPEEPDVHLRVLLDGMSLDFAACHTAAMRFIQEWRAVRAAADLIVVPGGALGLPRLPCERLYLEP' A
#
# COMPACT_ATOMS: atom_id res chain seq x y z
N VAL A 1 -9.07 -9.93 7.95
CA VAL A 1 -7.67 -9.58 8.25
C VAL A 1 -7.60 -8.17 8.82
N THR A 2 -6.94 -8.01 9.94
CA THR A 2 -6.85 -6.73 10.63
C THR A 2 -5.54 -6.00 10.32
N THR A 3 -5.61 -4.67 10.38
CA THR A 3 -4.41 -3.84 10.21
C THR A 3 -3.44 -4.06 11.37
N PRO A 4 -2.12 -4.05 11.13
CA PRO A 4 -1.14 -4.12 12.21
C PRO A 4 -1.08 -2.83 13.03
N ARG A 5 -1.66 -1.72 12.53
CA ARG A 5 -1.70 -0.43 13.21
C ARG A 5 -3.12 0.14 13.16
N PRO A 6 -4.03 -0.33 14.02
CA PRO A 6 -5.42 0.12 13.96
C PRO A 6 -5.62 1.61 14.26
N GLU A 7 -4.63 2.25 14.91
CA GLU A 7 -4.70 3.69 15.20
C GLU A 7 -4.42 4.55 13.97
N GLU A 8 -3.88 3.97 12.89
CA GLU A 8 -3.58 4.70 11.66
C GLU A 8 -4.68 4.47 10.62
N PRO A 9 -4.98 5.47 9.78
CA PRO A 9 -5.90 5.24 8.67
C PRO A 9 -5.32 4.28 7.66
N ASP A 10 -6.18 3.49 7.02
CA ASP A 10 -5.77 2.65 5.91
C ASP A 10 -5.72 3.46 4.63
N VAL A 11 -4.73 3.17 3.81
CA VAL A 11 -4.53 3.81 2.51
C VAL A 11 -4.83 2.80 1.41
N HIS A 12 -5.56 3.22 0.39
CA HIS A 12 -5.83 2.40 -0.79
C HIS A 12 -4.68 2.58 -1.78
N LEU A 13 -3.90 1.53 -1.98
CA LEU A 13 -2.80 1.53 -2.95
C LEU A 13 -3.20 0.71 -4.16
N ARG A 14 -2.97 1.27 -5.35
CA ARG A 14 -3.18 0.57 -6.61
C ARG A 14 -1.84 0.39 -7.29
N VAL A 15 -1.48 -0.86 -7.55
CA VAL A 15 -0.22 -1.22 -8.21
C VAL A 15 -0.53 -1.66 -9.63
N LEU A 16 0.16 -1.08 -10.60
CA LEU A 16 -0.01 -1.42 -12.01
C LEU A 16 1.16 -2.29 -12.47
N LEU A 17 0.87 -3.54 -12.80
CA LEU A 17 1.88 -4.51 -13.24
C LEU A 17 1.37 -5.23 -14.47
N ASP A 18 2.15 -5.18 -15.56
CA ASP A 18 1.88 -5.92 -16.79
C ASP A 18 0.45 -5.73 -17.31
N GLY A 19 -0.03 -4.50 -17.25
CA GLY A 19 -1.39 -4.17 -17.70
C GLY A 19 -2.49 -4.54 -16.71
N MET A 20 -2.13 -5.05 -15.54
CA MET A 20 -3.09 -5.40 -14.49
C MET A 20 -3.03 -4.38 -13.36
N SER A 21 -4.19 -4.13 -12.74
CA SER A 21 -4.24 -3.29 -11.54
C SER A 21 -4.55 -4.15 -10.33
N LEU A 22 -3.73 -4.01 -9.29
CA LEU A 22 -3.89 -4.73 -8.03
C LEU A 22 -4.12 -3.70 -6.92
N ASP A 23 -5.20 -3.87 -6.18
CA ASP A 23 -5.59 -2.92 -5.14
C ASP A 23 -5.36 -3.54 -3.75
N PHE A 24 -4.75 -2.76 -2.86
CA PHE A 24 -4.42 -3.21 -1.51
C PHE A 24 -4.74 -2.13 -0.49
N ALA A 25 -4.99 -2.58 0.75
CA ALA A 25 -5.09 -1.70 1.90
C ALA A 25 -3.80 -1.82 2.71
N ALA A 26 -3.29 -0.70 3.20
CA ALA A 26 -2.14 -0.70 4.10
C ALA A 26 -2.30 0.45 5.09
N CYS A 27 -1.81 0.26 6.32
CA CYS A 27 -1.80 1.35 7.28
C CYS A 27 -0.87 2.47 6.77
N HIS A 28 -1.11 3.69 7.24
CA HIS A 28 -0.42 4.88 6.69
C HIS A 28 1.09 4.74 6.68
N THR A 29 1.71 4.32 7.78
CA THR A 29 3.16 4.19 7.85
C THR A 29 3.70 3.18 6.86
N ALA A 30 3.05 2.01 6.77
CA ALA A 30 3.47 0.96 5.83
C ALA A 30 3.29 1.43 4.39
N ALA A 31 2.19 2.13 4.09
CA ALA A 31 1.92 2.64 2.76
C ALA A 31 2.99 3.63 2.31
N MET A 32 3.36 4.57 3.18
CA MET A 32 4.37 5.58 2.84
C MET A 32 5.73 4.94 2.59
N ARG A 33 6.11 3.97 3.41
CA ARG A 33 7.38 3.27 3.25
C ARG A 33 7.40 2.42 1.98
N PHE A 34 6.29 1.74 1.69
CA PHE A 34 6.16 0.96 0.46
C PHE A 34 6.32 1.85 -0.78
N ILE A 35 5.69 3.03 -0.76
CA ILE A 35 5.80 3.99 -1.86
C ILE A 35 7.26 4.41 -2.07
N GLN A 36 7.97 4.71 -1.00
CA GLN A 36 9.37 5.12 -1.09
C GLN A 36 10.24 4.01 -1.70
N GLU A 37 10.06 2.78 -1.27
CA GLU A 37 10.84 1.66 -1.78
C GLU A 37 10.48 1.35 -3.23
N TRP A 38 9.20 1.48 -3.59
CA TRP A 38 8.76 1.27 -4.96
C TRP A 38 9.42 2.26 -5.90
N ARG A 39 9.43 3.54 -5.51
CA ARG A 39 10.01 4.61 -6.35
C ARG A 39 11.51 4.48 -6.54
N ALA A 40 12.18 3.79 -5.64
CA ALA A 40 13.62 3.55 -5.75
C ALA A 40 13.96 2.53 -6.85
N VAL A 41 13.01 1.65 -7.21
CA VAL A 41 13.28 0.56 -8.15
C VAL A 41 12.34 0.54 -9.35
N ARG A 42 11.25 1.31 -9.33
CA ARG A 42 10.25 1.30 -10.41
C ARG A 42 9.74 2.70 -10.68
N ALA A 43 9.05 2.85 -11.81
CA ALA A 43 8.45 4.13 -12.18
C ALA A 43 7.35 4.51 -11.19
N ALA A 44 7.31 5.77 -10.79
CA ALA A 44 6.30 6.27 -9.87
C ALA A 44 4.87 6.12 -10.42
N ALA A 45 4.72 6.12 -11.75
CA ALA A 45 3.42 5.98 -12.39
C ALA A 45 2.78 4.61 -12.20
N ASP A 46 3.57 3.60 -11.78
CA ASP A 46 3.07 2.25 -11.57
C ASP A 46 2.44 2.06 -10.18
N LEU A 47 2.41 3.10 -9.37
CA LEU A 47 1.83 3.05 -8.03
C LEU A 47 1.01 4.30 -7.78
N ILE A 48 -0.25 4.12 -7.43
CA ILE A 48 -1.21 5.20 -7.24
C ILE A 48 -1.84 5.07 -5.87
N VAL A 49 -1.94 6.20 -5.15
CA VAL A 49 -2.76 6.28 -3.93
C VAL A 49 -4.16 6.69 -4.36
N VAL A 50 -5.14 5.83 -4.11
CA VAL A 50 -6.53 6.08 -4.51
C VAL A 50 -7.27 6.71 -3.33
N PRO A 51 -7.90 7.88 -3.52
CA PRO A 51 -8.67 8.50 -2.44
C PRO A 51 -9.96 7.72 -2.16
N GLY A 52 -10.52 7.88 -0.98
CA GLY A 52 -11.83 7.33 -0.66
C GLY A 52 -11.82 6.12 0.25
N GLY A 53 -10.66 5.75 0.79
CA GLY A 53 -10.57 4.66 1.78
C GLY A 53 -10.29 3.31 1.16
N ALA A 54 -10.12 2.31 2.02
CA ALA A 54 -9.62 0.99 1.62
C ALA A 54 -10.50 -0.15 2.14
N LEU A 55 -11.76 0.13 2.44
CA LEU A 55 -12.68 -0.84 2.99
C LEU A 55 -12.88 -2.02 2.02
N GLY A 56 -12.76 -3.23 2.54
CA GLY A 56 -12.99 -4.43 1.73
C GLY A 56 -11.81 -4.88 0.89
N LEU A 57 -10.71 -4.15 0.89
CA LEU A 57 -9.54 -4.53 0.12
C LEU A 57 -8.64 -5.51 0.88
N PRO A 58 -7.93 -6.41 0.18
CA PRO A 58 -6.93 -7.25 0.85
C PRO A 58 -5.79 -6.40 1.40
N ARG A 59 -5.18 -6.87 2.49
CA ARG A 59 -4.02 -6.19 3.07
C ARG A 59 -2.82 -6.31 2.13
N LEU A 60 -1.96 -5.30 2.15
CA LEU A 60 -0.73 -5.32 1.38
C LEU A 60 0.13 -6.52 1.84
N PRO A 61 0.61 -7.37 0.91
CA PRO A 61 1.49 -8.46 1.28
C PRO A 61 2.73 -7.96 2.01
N CYS A 62 3.10 -8.64 3.09
CA CYS A 62 4.26 -8.29 3.89
C CYS A 62 4.18 -6.88 4.49
N GLU A 63 2.96 -6.40 4.78
CA GLU A 63 2.73 -5.06 5.32
C GLU A 63 3.60 -4.78 6.55
N ARG A 64 3.76 -5.78 7.42
CA ARG A 64 4.55 -5.62 8.65
C ARG A 64 6.02 -5.32 8.39
N LEU A 65 6.56 -5.77 7.28
CA LEU A 65 7.96 -5.52 6.95
C LEU A 65 8.22 -4.04 6.67
N TYR A 66 7.18 -3.29 6.32
CA TYR A 66 7.30 -1.85 6.07
C TYR A 66 7.12 -1.02 7.34
N LEU A 67 6.85 -1.66 8.48
CA LEU A 67 6.74 -0.99 9.78
C LEU A 67 8.00 -1.11 10.60
N GLU A 68 8.86 -2.05 10.28
CA GLU A 68 10.09 -2.31 11.02
C GLU A 68 11.29 -1.79 10.25
N PRO A 69 12.29 -1.26 10.94
CA PRO A 69 13.52 -0.77 10.30
C PRO A 69 14.35 -1.87 9.67
#